data_f91fcbcae3cd39f148b3876f48e81772
#
_entry.id   f91fcbcae3cd39f148b3876f48e81772
#
_cell.length_a   1.000
_cell.length_b   1.000
_cell.length_c   1.000
_cell.angle_alpha   90.00
_cell.angle_beta   90.00
_cell.angle_gamma   90.00
#
_symmetry.space_group_name_H-M   'P 1'
#
loop_
_entity.id
_entity.type
_entity.pdbx_description
1 polymer ?
#
loop_
_entity_poly.entity_id
_entity_poly.type
_entity_poly.pdbx_seq_one_letter_code
_entity_poly.pdbx_strand_id
1 'polypeptide(L)'
;MIDEILNLPDISFIDDKQLEEVQSEMTRDYQNRYKEITGKEVVLDRADPMSLILYALSVQVYQAMLYVDKTGKQDLLKYSYGPYLDNLAAMKGIARESAKPSRAMVRFTLAGIRPTVVEIPAGSRLTNGDIYFQTESYASIPSGETSVDIPCVCMTS
;
A
#
# COMPACT_ATOMS: atom_id res chain seq x y z
N MET A 1 22.08 -4.84 -3.97
CA MET A 1 21.84 -3.87 -2.85
C MET A 1 20.37 -3.81 -2.42
N ILE A 2 19.38 -3.60 -3.32
CA ILE A 2 17.95 -3.62 -2.91
C ILE A 2 17.53 -5.03 -2.48
N ASP A 3 17.89 -6.05 -3.25
CA ASP A 3 17.57 -7.45 -2.93
C ASP A 3 18.20 -7.91 -1.60
N GLU A 4 19.37 -7.41 -1.26
CA GLU A 4 20.02 -7.71 0.03
C GLU A 4 19.23 -7.14 1.22
N ILE A 5 18.67 -5.93 1.08
CA ILE A 5 17.83 -5.31 2.12
C ILE A 5 16.53 -6.08 2.31
N LEU A 6 15.91 -6.54 1.23
CA LEU A 6 14.68 -7.32 1.28
C LEU A 6 14.89 -8.71 1.90
N ASN A 7 16.09 -9.28 1.79
CA ASN A 7 16.46 -10.58 2.34
C ASN A 7 16.94 -10.52 3.80
N LEU A 8 16.98 -9.34 4.43
CA LEU A 8 17.25 -9.27 5.86
C LEU A 8 16.14 -9.99 6.67
N PRO A 9 16.48 -10.59 7.82
CA PRO A 9 15.47 -11.21 8.67
C PRO A 9 14.41 -10.18 9.10
N ASP A 10 13.20 -10.67 9.36
CA ASP A 10 12.15 -9.82 9.90
C ASP A 10 12.46 -9.44 11.35
N ILE A 11 12.05 -8.23 11.70
CA ILE A 11 12.26 -7.65 13.03
C ILE A 11 10.89 -7.37 13.65
N SER A 12 10.74 -7.73 14.92
CA SER A 12 9.62 -7.35 15.75
C SER A 12 10.12 -6.45 16.87
N PHE A 13 9.43 -5.32 17.12
CA PHE A 13 9.70 -4.44 18.27
C PHE A 13 8.85 -4.80 19.49
N ILE A 14 8.02 -5.85 19.37
CA ILE A 14 7.13 -6.35 20.42
C ILE A 14 7.36 -7.85 20.69
N ASP A 15 8.53 -8.39 20.26
CA ASP A 15 8.91 -9.78 20.44
C ASP A 15 7.86 -10.79 19.93
N ASP A 16 7.12 -10.43 18.86
CA ASP A 16 6.02 -11.18 18.25
C ASP A 16 4.89 -11.55 19.24
N LYS A 17 4.76 -10.80 20.34
CA LYS A 17 3.78 -11.02 21.39
C LYS A 17 2.36 -11.00 20.84
N GLN A 18 1.52 -11.94 21.27
CA GLN A 18 0.14 -12.09 20.82
C GLN A 18 -0.85 -11.51 21.84
N LEU A 19 -2.08 -11.21 21.40
CA LEU A 19 -3.13 -10.67 22.26
C LEU A 19 -3.42 -11.57 23.47
N GLU A 20 -3.44 -12.88 23.24
CA GLU A 20 -3.72 -13.88 24.29
C GLU A 20 -2.65 -13.87 25.39
N GLU A 21 -1.41 -13.59 25.03
CA GLU A 21 -0.31 -13.47 26.00
C GLU A 21 -0.47 -12.21 26.85
N VAL A 22 -0.78 -11.08 26.22
CA VAL A 22 -1.05 -9.81 26.92
C VAL A 22 -2.22 -9.99 27.89
N GLN A 23 -3.32 -10.61 27.43
CA GLN A 23 -4.49 -10.89 28.27
C GLN A 23 -4.15 -11.78 29.46
N SER A 24 -3.40 -12.84 29.23
CA SER A 24 -2.99 -13.79 30.29
C SER A 24 -2.09 -13.13 31.31
N GLU A 25 -1.14 -12.28 30.89
CA GLU A 25 -0.27 -11.52 31.77
C GLU A 25 -1.09 -10.54 32.64
N MET A 26 -1.98 -9.75 32.02
CA MET A 26 -2.80 -8.79 32.75
C MET A 26 -3.71 -9.48 33.79
N THR A 27 -4.27 -10.63 33.42
CA THR A 27 -5.11 -11.42 34.34
C THR A 27 -4.29 -11.94 35.51
N ARG A 28 -3.12 -12.50 35.25
CA ARG A 28 -2.19 -12.98 36.29
C ARG A 28 -1.74 -11.86 37.22
N ASP A 29 -1.38 -10.71 36.66
CA ASP A 29 -0.92 -9.56 37.44
C ASP A 29 -2.03 -9.02 38.34
N TYR A 30 -3.26 -8.97 37.85
CA TYR A 30 -4.43 -8.63 38.66
C TYR A 30 -4.62 -9.63 39.80
N GLN A 31 -4.58 -10.93 39.54
CA GLN A 31 -4.77 -11.98 40.54
C GLN A 31 -3.67 -11.91 41.62
N ASN A 32 -2.42 -11.71 41.22
CA ASN A 32 -1.30 -11.55 42.13
C ASN A 32 -1.49 -10.32 43.03
N ARG A 33 -1.84 -9.19 42.43
CA ARG A 33 -2.06 -7.95 43.18
C ARG A 33 -3.24 -8.03 44.13
N TYR A 34 -4.35 -8.68 43.71
CA TYR A 34 -5.49 -8.93 44.56
C TYR A 34 -5.12 -9.79 45.78
N LYS A 35 -4.33 -10.86 45.58
CA LYS A 35 -3.84 -11.73 46.63
C LYS A 35 -2.93 -10.98 47.62
N GLU A 36 -2.04 -10.15 47.13
CA GLU A 36 -1.15 -9.32 47.97
C GLU A 36 -1.96 -8.38 48.90
N ILE A 37 -3.01 -7.74 48.39
CA ILE A 37 -3.78 -6.74 49.14
C ILE A 37 -4.78 -7.40 50.11
N THR A 38 -5.45 -8.47 49.67
CA THR A 38 -6.56 -9.04 50.41
C THR A 38 -6.22 -10.32 51.16
N GLY A 39 -5.07 -10.91 50.85
CA GLY A 39 -4.67 -12.23 51.37
C GLY A 39 -5.49 -13.40 50.80
N LYS A 40 -6.38 -13.14 49.82
CA LYS A 40 -7.28 -14.13 49.22
C LYS A 40 -6.96 -14.35 47.75
N GLU A 41 -7.14 -15.56 47.27
CA GLU A 41 -7.10 -15.88 45.86
C GLU A 41 -8.39 -15.51 45.17
N VAL A 42 -8.31 -14.99 43.95
CA VAL A 42 -9.48 -14.72 43.09
C VAL A 42 -9.38 -15.57 41.82
N VAL A 43 -10.46 -16.26 41.51
CA VAL A 43 -10.64 -16.96 40.24
C VAL A 43 -11.64 -16.16 39.41
N LEU A 44 -11.22 -15.77 38.22
CA LEU A 44 -12.04 -14.97 37.31
C LEU A 44 -12.67 -15.88 36.27
N ASP A 45 -14.00 -15.89 36.21
CA ASP A 45 -14.75 -16.53 35.15
C ASP A 45 -14.82 -15.64 33.89
N ARG A 46 -15.13 -16.26 32.75
CA ARG A 46 -15.25 -15.53 31.47
C ARG A 46 -16.28 -14.39 31.49
N ALA A 47 -17.38 -14.57 32.23
CA ALA A 47 -18.46 -13.61 32.35
C ALA A 47 -18.29 -12.65 33.52
N ASP A 48 -17.22 -12.76 34.29
CA ASP A 48 -16.93 -11.86 35.39
C ASP A 48 -16.69 -10.44 34.82
N PRO A 49 -17.32 -9.40 35.41
CA PRO A 49 -17.11 -8.02 34.99
C PRO A 49 -15.62 -7.61 34.94
N MET A 50 -14.81 -8.10 35.89
CA MET A 50 -13.37 -7.83 35.88
C MET A 50 -12.66 -8.50 34.70
N SER A 51 -13.05 -9.73 34.34
CA SER A 51 -12.52 -10.40 33.14
C SER A 51 -12.81 -9.62 31.86
N LEU A 52 -14.02 -9.07 31.74
CA LEU A 52 -14.42 -8.27 30.57
C LEU A 52 -13.64 -6.95 30.50
N ILE A 53 -13.42 -6.30 31.64
CA ILE A 53 -12.60 -5.08 31.71
C ILE A 53 -11.14 -5.38 31.32
N LEU A 54 -10.55 -6.43 31.90
CA LEU A 54 -9.17 -6.82 31.57
C LEU A 54 -9.02 -7.19 30.09
N TYR A 55 -9.99 -7.87 29.51
CA TYR A 55 -10.01 -8.16 28.09
C TYR A 55 -10.04 -6.87 27.25
N ALA A 56 -10.96 -5.96 27.56
CA ALA A 56 -11.05 -4.69 26.84
C ALA A 56 -9.75 -3.87 26.92
N LEU A 57 -9.11 -3.85 28.10
CA LEU A 57 -7.83 -3.19 28.30
C LEU A 57 -6.71 -3.89 27.54
N SER A 58 -6.65 -5.23 27.55
CA SER A 58 -5.61 -5.98 26.81
C SER A 58 -5.68 -5.72 25.32
N VAL A 59 -6.87 -5.59 24.74
CA VAL A 59 -7.05 -5.20 23.32
C VAL A 59 -6.44 -3.82 23.05
N GLN A 60 -6.71 -2.83 23.92
CA GLN A 60 -6.16 -1.48 23.74
C GLN A 60 -4.63 -1.45 23.91
N VAL A 61 -4.10 -2.17 24.89
CA VAL A 61 -2.65 -2.30 25.08
C VAL A 61 -1.99 -2.98 23.88
N TYR A 62 -2.58 -4.07 23.39
CA TYR A 62 -2.07 -4.77 22.23
C TYR A 62 -2.09 -3.90 20.95
N GLN A 63 -3.16 -3.13 20.74
CA GLN A 63 -3.20 -2.16 19.65
C GLN A 63 -2.10 -1.11 19.77
N ALA A 64 -1.85 -0.59 20.96
CA ALA A 64 -0.76 0.35 21.20
C ALA A 64 0.62 -0.29 20.89
N MET A 65 0.83 -1.55 21.27
CA MET A 65 2.05 -2.31 20.94
C MET A 65 2.21 -2.46 19.42
N LEU A 66 1.14 -2.78 18.68
CA LEU A 66 1.18 -2.86 17.23
C LEU A 66 1.52 -1.51 16.57
N TYR A 67 1.05 -0.40 17.14
CA TYR A 67 1.45 0.94 16.66
C TYR A 67 2.94 1.21 16.92
N VAL A 68 3.48 0.80 18.07
CA VAL A 68 4.91 0.91 18.36
C VAL A 68 5.73 0.10 17.36
N ASP A 69 5.38 -1.17 17.12
CA ASP A 69 6.03 -2.03 16.14
C ASP A 69 6.00 -1.41 14.73
N LYS A 70 4.82 -0.97 14.30
CA LYS A 70 4.66 -0.30 13.00
C LYS A 70 5.51 0.96 12.89
N THR A 71 5.51 1.79 13.92
CA THR A 71 6.29 3.05 13.93
C THR A 71 7.79 2.76 13.89
N GLY A 72 8.29 1.84 14.72
CA GLY A 72 9.69 1.45 14.70
C GLY A 72 10.12 0.87 13.34
N LYS A 73 9.26 0.08 12.71
CA LYS A 73 9.51 -0.47 11.37
C LYS A 73 9.59 0.61 10.27
N GLN A 74 8.88 1.75 10.42
CA GLN A 74 8.95 2.82 9.42
C GLN A 74 10.32 3.51 9.34
N ASP A 75 11.14 3.42 10.38
CA ASP A 75 12.52 3.93 10.37
C ASP A 75 13.50 2.99 9.66
N LEU A 76 13.05 1.79 9.32
CA LEU A 76 13.84 0.78 8.63
C LEU A 76 13.47 0.72 7.14
N LEU A 77 14.47 0.82 6.28
CA LEU A 77 14.27 0.88 4.82
C LEU A 77 13.48 -0.33 4.27
N LYS A 78 13.62 -1.51 4.87
CA LYS A 78 12.91 -2.74 4.49
C LYS A 78 11.38 -2.60 4.60
N TYR A 79 10.89 -1.87 5.60
CA TYR A 79 9.46 -1.77 5.94
C TYR A 79 8.87 -0.40 5.64
N SER A 80 9.72 0.59 5.34
CA SER A 80 9.30 1.97 5.10
C SER A 80 8.57 2.12 3.77
N TYR A 81 7.50 2.89 3.76
CA TYR A 81 6.71 3.18 2.56
C TYR A 81 6.11 4.59 2.60
N GLY A 82 5.65 5.07 1.43
CA GLY A 82 4.98 6.36 1.30
C GLY A 82 5.84 7.53 1.82
N PRO A 83 5.25 8.45 2.60
CA PRO A 83 5.96 9.62 3.12
C PRO A 83 7.14 9.29 4.03
N TYR A 84 7.11 8.16 4.76
CA TYR A 84 8.23 7.73 5.60
C TYR A 84 9.44 7.39 4.76
N LEU A 85 9.24 6.62 3.67
CA LEU A 85 10.30 6.30 2.73
C LEU A 85 10.84 7.57 2.05
N ASP A 86 9.99 8.53 1.72
CA ASP A 86 10.40 9.79 1.13
C ASP A 86 11.31 10.60 2.08
N ASN A 87 11.00 10.59 3.38
CA ASN A 87 11.85 11.21 4.41
C ASN A 87 13.22 10.50 4.53
N LEU A 88 13.23 9.17 4.54
CA LEU A 88 14.49 8.41 4.57
C LEU A 88 15.34 8.68 3.31
N ALA A 89 14.71 8.75 2.15
CA ALA A 89 15.37 9.07 0.88
C ALA A 89 15.93 10.50 0.88
N ALA A 90 15.19 11.47 1.42
CA ALA A 90 15.62 12.85 1.54
C ALA A 90 16.91 13.01 2.36
N MET A 91 17.12 12.18 3.40
CA MET A 91 18.36 12.14 4.18
C MET A 91 19.59 11.79 3.32
N LYS A 92 19.38 11.13 2.19
CA LYS A 92 20.42 10.76 1.20
C LYS A 92 20.41 11.69 -0.03
N GLY A 93 19.62 12.76 -0.02
CA GLY A 93 19.46 13.67 -1.16
C GLY A 93 18.74 13.03 -2.35
N ILE A 94 17.95 11.98 -2.13
CA ILE A 94 17.17 11.29 -3.17
C ILE A 94 15.72 11.76 -3.07
N ALA A 95 15.10 12.08 -4.19
CA ALA A 95 13.67 12.39 -4.28
C ALA A 95 12.95 11.34 -5.11
N ARG A 96 11.67 11.13 -4.80
CA ARG A 96 10.80 10.27 -5.59
C ARG A 96 10.60 10.87 -6.98
N GLU A 97 10.71 10.05 -8.01
CA GLU A 97 10.30 10.46 -9.35
C GLU A 97 8.78 10.69 -9.38
N SER A 98 8.39 11.79 -10.05
CA SER A 98 6.97 12.06 -10.27
C SER A 98 6.34 10.99 -11.17
N ALA A 99 5.05 10.74 -10.95
CA ALA A 99 4.27 9.87 -11.82
C ALA A 99 4.35 10.37 -13.27
N LYS A 100 4.56 9.46 -14.21
CA LYS A 100 4.57 9.74 -15.64
C LYS A 100 3.36 9.06 -16.28
N PRO A 101 2.65 9.74 -17.21
CA PRO A 101 1.52 9.11 -17.89
C PRO A 101 1.98 7.89 -18.70
N SER A 102 1.16 6.86 -18.72
CA SER A 102 1.40 5.65 -19.51
C SER A 102 1.39 5.98 -21.00
N ARG A 103 2.24 5.29 -21.77
CA ARG A 103 2.32 5.38 -23.22
C ARG A 103 2.00 4.03 -23.84
N ALA A 104 1.31 4.05 -24.97
CA ALA A 104 0.94 2.84 -25.73
C ALA A 104 1.00 3.13 -27.23
N MET A 105 1.34 2.10 -28.01
CA MET A 105 1.12 2.12 -29.46
C MET A 105 -0.31 1.68 -29.73
N VAL A 106 -1.06 2.50 -30.41
CA VAL A 106 -2.47 2.22 -30.76
C VAL A 106 -2.62 2.12 -32.27
N ARG A 107 -3.23 1.02 -32.72
CA ARG A 107 -3.56 0.80 -34.11
C ARG A 107 -4.93 1.37 -34.43
N PHE A 108 -4.94 2.38 -35.31
CA PHE A 108 -6.17 2.89 -35.92
C PHE A 108 -6.46 2.11 -37.17
N THR A 109 -7.67 1.59 -37.30
CA THR A 109 -8.08 0.73 -38.44
C THR A 109 -9.36 1.26 -39.08
N LEU A 110 -9.36 1.32 -40.39
CA LEU A 110 -10.56 1.63 -41.20
C LEU A 110 -11.35 0.36 -41.50
N ALA A 111 -12.67 0.47 -41.52
CA ALA A 111 -13.54 -0.63 -41.86
C ALA A 111 -13.42 -1.12 -43.31
N GLY A 112 -12.76 -0.34 -44.17
CA GLY A 112 -12.49 -0.70 -45.56
C GLY A 112 -11.52 0.29 -46.22
N ILE A 113 -10.96 -0.11 -47.36
CA ILE A 113 -10.04 0.71 -48.16
C ILE A 113 -10.74 1.98 -48.64
N ARG A 114 -10.07 3.12 -48.47
CA ARG A 114 -10.55 4.41 -49.00
C ARG A 114 -9.62 4.94 -50.08
N PRO A 115 -10.17 5.62 -51.11
CA PRO A 115 -9.37 6.21 -52.18
C PRO A 115 -8.68 7.51 -51.75
N THR A 116 -9.02 8.06 -50.58
CA THR A 116 -8.46 9.29 -50.02
C THR A 116 -7.72 9.02 -48.75
N VAL A 117 -6.71 9.84 -48.48
CA VAL A 117 -5.96 9.82 -47.20
C VAL A 117 -6.91 10.17 -46.04
N VAL A 118 -6.81 9.43 -44.94
CA VAL A 118 -7.54 9.71 -43.71
C VAL A 118 -6.57 10.27 -42.69
N GLU A 119 -6.78 11.49 -42.26
CA GLU A 119 -5.90 12.19 -41.31
C GLU A 119 -6.31 11.93 -39.88
N ILE A 120 -5.33 11.76 -39.00
CA ILE A 120 -5.50 11.62 -37.55
C ILE A 120 -4.66 12.70 -36.88
N PRO A 121 -5.27 13.81 -36.45
CA PRO A 121 -4.56 14.91 -35.82
C PRO A 121 -3.90 14.48 -34.49
N ALA A 122 -2.80 15.13 -34.13
CA ALA A 122 -2.25 15.05 -32.79
C ALA A 122 -3.29 15.53 -31.76
N GLY A 123 -3.35 14.89 -30.60
CA GLY A 123 -4.36 15.18 -29.57
C GLY A 123 -5.72 14.49 -29.80
N SER A 124 -5.85 13.65 -30.85
CA SER A 124 -7.07 12.85 -31.04
C SER A 124 -7.29 11.91 -29.86
N ARG A 125 -8.48 11.98 -29.25
CA ARG A 125 -8.81 11.22 -28.05
C ARG A 125 -9.38 9.85 -28.39
N LEU A 126 -8.99 8.86 -27.58
CA LEU A 126 -9.49 7.48 -27.67
C LEU A 126 -9.68 6.94 -26.25
N THR A 127 -10.57 5.98 -26.09
CA THR A 127 -10.89 5.38 -24.79
C THR A 127 -11.22 3.90 -24.95
N ASN A 128 -10.96 3.11 -23.91
CA ASN A 128 -11.46 1.75 -23.76
C ASN A 128 -12.72 1.69 -22.85
N GLY A 129 -13.28 2.86 -22.48
CA GLY A 129 -14.39 2.99 -21.55
C GLY A 129 -13.99 3.63 -20.22
N ASP A 130 -12.86 3.24 -19.65
CA ASP A 130 -12.41 3.68 -18.34
C ASP A 130 -11.27 4.73 -18.39
N ILE A 131 -10.38 4.58 -19.37
CA ILE A 131 -9.16 5.38 -19.47
C ILE A 131 -9.14 6.09 -20.82
N TYR A 132 -8.71 7.35 -20.80
CA TYR A 132 -8.57 8.17 -21.99
C TYR A 132 -7.12 8.31 -22.39
N PHE A 133 -6.82 8.11 -23.67
CA PHE A 133 -5.54 8.38 -24.30
C PHE A 133 -5.70 9.47 -25.34
N GLN A 134 -4.59 10.08 -25.71
CA GLN A 134 -4.50 11.00 -26.82
C GLN A 134 -3.30 10.67 -27.71
N THR A 135 -3.42 10.92 -29.02
CA THR A 135 -2.31 10.76 -29.96
C THR A 135 -1.22 11.81 -29.69
N GLU A 136 0.05 11.39 -29.61
CA GLU A 136 1.18 12.31 -29.38
C GLU A 136 1.58 13.07 -30.66
N SER A 137 1.33 12.51 -31.81
CA SER A 137 1.73 13.08 -33.11
C SER A 137 0.62 12.95 -34.15
N TYR A 138 0.70 13.79 -35.16
CA TYR A 138 -0.09 13.63 -36.38
C TYR A 138 0.30 12.34 -37.11
N ALA A 139 -0.69 11.66 -37.65
CA ALA A 139 -0.51 10.52 -38.55
C ALA A 139 -1.61 10.52 -39.61
N SER A 140 -1.40 9.75 -40.66
CA SER A 140 -2.39 9.55 -41.72
C SER A 140 -2.39 8.11 -42.18
N ILE A 141 -3.58 7.63 -42.59
CA ILE A 141 -3.73 6.34 -43.30
C ILE A 141 -3.72 6.66 -44.79
N PRO A 142 -2.68 6.24 -45.56
CA PRO A 142 -2.58 6.49 -46.95
C PRO A 142 -3.73 5.87 -47.75
N SER A 143 -3.97 6.38 -48.99
CA SER A 143 -4.90 5.75 -49.91
C SER A 143 -4.44 4.30 -50.22
N GLY A 144 -5.35 3.36 -50.10
CA GLY A 144 -5.07 1.95 -50.34
C GLY A 144 -4.67 1.16 -49.08
N GLU A 145 -4.35 1.83 -47.97
CA GLU A 145 -4.06 1.20 -46.67
C GLU A 145 -5.30 1.25 -45.76
N THR A 146 -5.29 0.39 -44.72
CA THR A 146 -6.41 0.28 -43.79
C THR A 146 -6.05 0.54 -42.35
N SER A 147 -4.74 0.70 -42.03
CA SER A 147 -4.34 0.91 -40.64
C SER A 147 -3.05 1.73 -40.51
N VAL A 148 -2.90 2.35 -39.36
CA VAL A 148 -1.67 3.04 -38.93
C VAL A 148 -1.48 2.88 -37.42
N ASP A 149 -0.25 2.72 -36.99
CA ASP A 149 0.12 2.64 -35.57
C ASP A 149 0.63 4.02 -35.11
N ILE A 150 0.04 4.54 -34.01
CA ILE A 150 0.35 5.88 -33.51
C ILE A 150 0.68 5.77 -32.01
N PRO A 151 1.77 6.43 -31.57
CA PRO A 151 2.04 6.54 -30.14
C PRO A 151 1.00 7.43 -29.45
N CYS A 152 0.44 6.93 -28.38
CA CYS A 152 -0.58 7.60 -27.58
C CYS A 152 -0.14 7.68 -26.13
N VAL A 153 -0.54 8.76 -25.47
CA VAL A 153 -0.26 9.00 -24.04
C VAL A 153 -1.56 9.02 -23.25
N CYS A 154 -1.53 8.44 -22.05
CA CYS A 154 -2.67 8.47 -21.13
C CYS A 154 -2.91 9.91 -20.66
N MET A 155 -4.17 10.34 -20.62
CA MET A 155 -4.56 11.68 -20.13
C MET A 155 -4.65 11.77 -18.61
N THR A 156 -4.65 10.64 -17.90
CA THR A 156 -4.62 10.55 -16.44
C THR A 156 -3.30 9.94 -16.00
N SER A 157 -2.67 10.56 -15.06
CA SER A 157 -1.44 10.08 -14.39
C SER A 157 -1.78 9.41 -13.06
#